data_33d44f841f507cab56c12815f5236486
#
_entry.id   33d44f841f507cab56c12815f5236486
#
_cell.length_a   1.000
_cell.length_b   1.000
_cell.length_c   1.000
_cell.angle_alpha   90.00
_cell.angle_beta   90.00
_cell.angle_gamma   90.00
#
_symmetry.space_group_name_H-M   'P 1'
#
loop_
_entity.id
_entity.type
_entity.pdbx_description
1 polymer ?
#
loop_
_entity_poly.entity_id
_entity_poly.type
_entity_poly.pdbx_seq_one_letter_code
_entity_poly.pdbx_strand_id
1 'polypeptide(L)'
;MNRLTILVLFIFFLNQCSFSEKSRLWKDKEKESAVNYNIKEIFSEEKKITTELNQELKLDLSKIISSNEILKNKNNYGSQDYSGLINKIGNYKFSKFDNINQLNYKPLFLDDGLIFFDNKGSIIRYDSNQKVLWKTNHYSKSEKKLKPKLNLIISGENLLIADNIAKYYSVNINTGKLNWLKSNSYPFNSEIKTNKKYFFAVDYKNTLRCYNVNDGSECWSLQTEKSFMIPNSKYSLIIIEDMVIFSNSIGDITAVDIESGLINWQLPTQRSNILQERYNFKNSKLVSDGKAIFFSNNEQEFYSVDVKTGTINWINEISSNLTPIIIGNLVFTVSDDGYLHVLEKNTGNIIRITDLFINYKIKKRKKIKPIGIAIGGTKLYLTNTDGKMIIVDLSHGNVINVEKVAGNFTSKPFIFNQNLFVIRNGSIVQYN
;
A
#
# COMPACT_ATOMS: atom_id res chain seq x y z
N MET A 1 20.57 -34.69 -57.81
CA MET A 1 21.27 -34.48 -56.50
C MET A 1 21.13 -35.78 -55.74
N ASN A 2 22.22 -36.50 -55.49
CA ASN A 2 22.19 -37.84 -54.89
C ASN A 2 21.75 -37.79 -53.43
N ARG A 3 20.93 -38.78 -52.98
CA ARG A 3 20.48 -38.91 -51.57
C ARG A 3 21.63 -38.86 -50.57
N LEU A 4 22.85 -39.24 -50.96
CA LEU A 4 24.07 -39.17 -50.17
C LEU A 4 24.53 -37.72 -49.92
N THR A 5 24.39 -36.81 -50.88
CA THR A 5 24.74 -35.39 -50.75
C THR A 5 23.79 -34.64 -49.82
N ILE A 6 22.50 -35.03 -49.78
CA ILE A 6 21.52 -34.47 -48.84
C ILE A 6 21.81 -34.96 -47.43
N LEU A 7 22.22 -36.21 -47.23
CA LEU A 7 22.56 -36.75 -45.92
C LEU A 7 23.83 -36.08 -45.34
N VAL A 8 24.83 -35.82 -46.17
CA VAL A 8 26.07 -35.12 -45.74
C VAL A 8 25.77 -33.66 -45.39
N LEU A 9 24.89 -32.97 -46.12
CA LEU A 9 24.43 -31.62 -45.78
C LEU A 9 23.65 -31.58 -44.49
N PHE A 10 22.81 -32.61 -44.18
CA PHE A 10 22.05 -32.68 -42.96
C PHE A 10 22.93 -32.93 -41.71
N ILE A 11 24.05 -33.68 -41.88
CA ILE A 11 25.03 -33.91 -40.81
C ILE A 11 25.80 -32.63 -40.47
N PHE A 12 26.02 -31.72 -41.44
CA PHE A 12 26.67 -30.43 -41.20
C PHE A 12 25.78 -29.45 -40.42
N PHE A 13 24.43 -29.53 -40.53
CA PHE A 13 23.51 -28.70 -39.77
C PHE A 13 23.28 -29.16 -38.32
N LEU A 14 23.56 -30.41 -38.00
CA LEU A 14 23.39 -30.94 -36.66
C LEU A 14 24.57 -30.62 -35.71
N ASN A 15 25.67 -30.08 -36.23
CA ASN A 15 26.85 -29.72 -35.43
C ASN A 15 26.87 -28.25 -34.97
N GLN A 16 25.79 -27.47 -35.17
CA GLN A 16 25.74 -26.06 -34.74
C GLN A 16 25.23 -25.84 -33.33
N CYS A 17 24.89 -26.86 -32.57
CA CYS A 17 24.39 -26.75 -31.19
C CYS A 17 25.42 -27.08 -30.12
N SER A 18 26.69 -26.67 -30.27
CA SER A 18 27.68 -26.86 -29.21
C SER A 18 28.66 -25.69 -29.09
N PHE A 19 28.13 -24.46 -29.06
CA PHE A 19 28.88 -23.33 -28.57
C PHE A 19 28.37 -23.02 -27.15
N SER A 20 28.76 -23.85 -26.18
CA SER A 20 28.62 -23.49 -24.78
C SER A 20 29.79 -22.60 -24.37
N GLU A 21 29.55 -21.64 -23.48
CA GLU A 21 30.56 -20.76 -22.86
C GLU A 21 31.76 -21.49 -22.24
N LYS A 22 31.78 -22.83 -22.27
CA LYS A 22 32.85 -23.70 -21.78
C LYS A 22 33.73 -24.27 -22.87
N SER A 23 33.59 -23.86 -24.13
CA SER A 23 34.48 -24.36 -25.21
C SER A 23 35.88 -23.74 -25.08
N ARG A 24 36.91 -24.56 -25.24
CA ARG A 24 38.34 -24.17 -25.15
C ARG A 24 38.76 -23.02 -26.07
N LEU A 25 38.00 -22.70 -27.10
CA LEU A 25 38.29 -21.62 -28.06
C LEU A 25 38.17 -20.22 -27.48
N TRP A 26 37.52 -20.05 -26.33
CA TRP A 26 37.35 -18.74 -25.67
C TRP A 26 38.25 -18.55 -24.43
N LYS A 27 38.99 -19.60 -24.01
CA LYS A 27 39.86 -19.52 -22.82
C LYS A 27 41.16 -18.72 -22.99
N ASP A 28 41.59 -18.50 -24.23
CA ASP A 28 42.86 -17.82 -24.49
C ASP A 28 42.73 -16.29 -24.64
N LYS A 29 41.50 -15.73 -24.65
CA LYS A 29 41.27 -14.29 -24.64
C LYS A 29 40.95 -13.67 -23.28
N GLU A 30 40.71 -14.48 -22.28
CA GLU A 30 40.44 -13.99 -20.91
C GLU A 30 41.70 -13.83 -20.04
N LYS A 31 42.90 -13.97 -20.60
CA LYS A 31 44.14 -13.76 -19.85
C LYS A 31 44.67 -12.32 -19.81
N GLU A 32 44.03 -11.42 -20.56
CA GLU A 32 44.32 -10.00 -20.45
C GLU A 32 43.07 -9.27 -19.99
N SER A 33 42.97 -9.04 -18.72
CA SER A 33 42.18 -8.07 -17.95
C SER A 33 41.29 -8.69 -16.86
N ALA A 34 41.77 -9.67 -16.14
CA ALA A 34 41.36 -9.78 -14.74
C ALA A 34 42.15 -8.71 -13.95
N VAL A 35 41.96 -7.45 -14.29
CA VAL A 35 42.13 -6.39 -13.30
C VAL A 35 41.03 -6.67 -12.27
N ASN A 36 41.41 -7.28 -11.17
CA ASN A 36 40.63 -7.25 -9.94
C ASN A 36 40.39 -5.81 -9.62
N TYR A 37 39.34 -5.21 -10.17
CA TYR A 37 38.70 -4.07 -9.53
C TYR A 37 38.12 -4.60 -8.23
N ASN A 38 38.96 -4.65 -7.18
CA ASN A 38 38.49 -4.36 -5.86
C ASN A 38 37.97 -2.91 -5.93
N ILE A 39 36.81 -2.73 -6.55
CA ILE A 39 35.95 -1.60 -6.27
C ILE A 39 35.50 -1.87 -4.83
N LYS A 40 36.37 -1.57 -3.85
CA LYS A 40 35.88 -1.11 -2.57
C LYS A 40 34.89 -0.02 -2.96
N GLU A 41 33.63 -0.20 -2.56
CA GLU A 41 32.67 0.89 -2.51
C GLU A 41 33.38 2.07 -1.81
N ILE A 42 33.96 2.98 -2.62
CA ILE A 42 34.69 4.17 -2.13
C ILE A 42 33.67 5.16 -1.56
N PHE A 43 32.39 4.93 -1.86
CA PHE A 43 31.24 5.60 -1.28
C PHE A 43 30.26 4.54 -0.78
N SER A 44 30.60 3.83 0.32
CA SER A 44 29.56 3.40 1.21
C SER A 44 28.95 4.70 1.74
N GLU A 45 27.74 5.07 1.27
CA GLU A 45 26.92 6.02 2.02
C GLU A 45 26.95 5.49 3.46
N GLU A 46 27.62 6.25 4.35
CA GLU A 46 27.54 5.95 5.77
C GLU A 46 26.07 5.97 6.11
N LYS A 47 25.49 4.78 6.33
CA LYS A 47 24.12 4.68 6.80
C LYS A 47 24.06 5.51 8.07
N LYS A 48 23.48 6.71 7.99
CA LYS A 48 23.24 7.54 9.16
C LYS A 48 22.56 6.66 10.19
N ILE A 49 23.24 6.39 11.30
CA ILE A 49 22.66 5.60 12.39
C ILE A 49 21.59 6.49 13.00
N THR A 50 20.33 6.10 12.88
CA THR A 50 19.24 6.80 13.55
C THR A 50 19.46 6.69 15.05
N THR A 51 19.61 7.82 15.72
CA THR A 51 19.74 7.90 17.18
C THR A 51 18.40 8.21 17.80
N GLU A 52 18.15 7.69 19.00
CA GLU A 52 16.95 8.01 19.75
C GLU A 52 16.92 9.48 20.15
N LEU A 53 15.74 10.09 20.07
CA LEU A 53 15.44 11.43 20.58
C LEU A 53 14.15 11.33 21.40
N ASN A 54 14.29 11.04 22.69
CA ASN A 54 13.15 10.89 23.62
C ASN A 54 13.11 12.10 24.57
N GLN A 55 12.61 13.22 24.08
CA GLN A 55 12.28 14.33 24.99
C GLN A 55 10.97 14.02 25.71
N GLU A 56 10.85 14.37 26.97
CA GLU A 56 9.58 14.36 27.70
C GLU A 56 8.65 15.44 27.13
N LEU A 57 8.01 15.12 26.02
CA LEU A 57 7.01 15.96 25.37
C LEU A 57 5.63 15.40 25.69
N LYS A 58 4.81 16.21 26.32
CA LYS A 58 3.39 15.91 26.45
C LYS A 58 2.74 16.13 25.11
N LEU A 59 2.47 15.03 24.38
CA LEU A 59 1.81 15.11 23.09
C LEU A 59 0.33 15.42 23.29
N ASP A 60 -0.19 16.42 22.57
CA ASP A 60 -1.63 16.68 22.49
C ASP A 60 -2.27 15.66 21.56
N LEU A 61 -2.86 14.63 22.16
CA LEU A 61 -3.56 13.53 21.47
C LEU A 61 -5.08 13.65 21.61
N SER A 62 -5.60 14.80 22.00
CA SER A 62 -7.02 15.04 22.34
C SER A 62 -7.95 14.93 21.11
N LYS A 63 -7.44 15.06 19.88
CA LYS A 63 -8.24 14.91 18.66
C LYS A 63 -8.46 13.45 18.29
N ILE A 64 -9.54 12.86 18.81
CA ILE A 64 -10.01 11.53 18.43
C ILE A 64 -10.93 11.67 17.20
N ILE A 65 -10.69 10.85 16.17
CA ILE A 65 -11.55 10.76 15.00
C ILE A 65 -12.60 9.67 15.24
N SER A 66 -13.88 10.01 15.14
CA SER A 66 -14.96 9.04 15.29
C SER A 66 -15.00 8.04 14.14
N SER A 67 -15.55 6.84 14.40
CA SER A 67 -15.72 5.79 13.37
C SER A 67 -16.56 6.28 12.19
N ASN A 68 -17.57 7.10 12.43
CA ASN A 68 -18.41 7.71 11.38
C ASN A 68 -17.62 8.67 10.47
N GLU A 69 -16.62 9.34 11.00
CA GLU A 69 -15.74 10.17 10.18
C GLU A 69 -14.80 9.34 9.29
N ILE A 70 -14.40 8.16 9.74
CA ILE A 70 -13.59 7.21 8.94
C ILE A 70 -14.40 6.67 7.76
N LEU A 71 -15.68 6.40 7.96
CA LEU A 71 -16.60 5.93 6.91
C LEU A 71 -16.79 6.96 5.79
N LYS A 72 -16.62 8.25 6.06
CA LYS A 72 -16.74 9.32 5.07
C LYS A 72 -15.53 9.46 4.12
N ASN A 73 -14.75 8.40 3.94
CA ASN A 73 -13.58 8.37 3.03
C ASN A 73 -12.51 9.42 3.32
N LYS A 74 -12.33 9.80 4.57
CA LYS A 74 -11.29 10.76 4.95
C LYS A 74 -9.89 10.26 4.60
N ASN A 75 -9.04 11.22 4.27
CA ASN A 75 -7.66 10.98 3.83
C ASN A 75 -6.67 10.83 4.98
N ASN A 76 -7.15 10.80 6.23
CA ASN A 76 -6.34 10.59 7.44
C ASN A 76 -7.16 9.80 8.45
N TYR A 77 -6.53 8.82 9.10
CA TYR A 77 -7.20 7.99 10.13
C TYR A 77 -7.12 8.60 11.53
N GLY A 78 -6.13 9.48 11.78
CA GLY A 78 -5.95 10.11 13.08
C GLY A 78 -5.84 9.15 14.25
N SER A 79 -6.06 9.65 15.47
CA SER A 79 -6.30 8.83 16.66
C SER A 79 -7.76 8.43 16.71
N GLN A 80 -8.02 7.13 16.91
CA GLN A 80 -9.37 6.56 16.93
C GLN A 80 -9.75 6.18 18.35
N ASP A 81 -11.05 6.06 18.61
CA ASP A 81 -11.55 5.64 19.91
C ASP A 81 -11.30 4.13 20.12
N TYR A 82 -10.15 3.82 20.70
CA TYR A 82 -9.74 2.49 21.12
C TYR A 82 -8.67 2.57 22.20
N SER A 83 -8.91 1.95 23.33
CA SER A 83 -7.94 1.85 24.42
C SER A 83 -7.80 0.41 24.95
N GLY A 84 -8.43 -0.54 24.25
CA GLY A 84 -8.54 -1.93 24.67
C GLY A 84 -7.20 -2.66 24.83
N LEU A 85 -7.27 -3.80 25.51
CA LEU A 85 -6.24 -4.82 25.53
C LEU A 85 -6.43 -5.71 24.29
N ILE A 86 -5.37 -6.42 23.85
CA ILE A 86 -5.43 -7.31 22.67
C ILE A 86 -6.10 -8.65 23.04
N ASN A 87 -7.33 -8.59 23.53
CA ASN A 87 -8.15 -9.76 23.79
C ASN A 87 -8.97 -10.10 22.55
N LYS A 88 -8.81 -11.32 22.04
CA LYS A 88 -9.58 -11.77 20.89
C LYS A 88 -11.04 -11.96 21.25
N ILE A 89 -11.95 -11.24 20.57
CA ILE A 89 -13.39 -11.32 20.77
C ILE A 89 -14.18 -11.82 19.55
N GLY A 90 -13.59 -11.74 18.34
CA GLY A 90 -14.29 -12.13 17.12
C GLY A 90 -13.38 -12.67 16.02
N ASN A 91 -13.97 -13.35 15.02
CA ASN A 91 -13.26 -13.93 13.91
C ASN A 91 -14.14 -14.08 12.67
N TYR A 92 -13.98 -13.21 11.69
CA TYR A 92 -14.69 -13.23 10.40
C TYR A 92 -13.94 -14.15 9.43
N LYS A 93 -14.47 -15.31 9.10
CA LYS A 93 -13.80 -16.35 8.31
C LYS A 93 -14.06 -16.20 6.81
N PHE A 94 -13.02 -16.35 6.00
CA PHE A 94 -13.09 -16.43 4.53
C PHE A 94 -12.10 -17.46 3.99
N SER A 95 -12.13 -17.77 2.68
CA SER A 95 -11.19 -18.72 2.08
C SER A 95 -9.76 -18.15 2.13
N LYS A 96 -8.80 -19.00 2.52
CA LYS A 96 -7.38 -18.61 2.65
C LYS A 96 -6.86 -17.98 1.36
N PHE A 97 -6.02 -16.97 1.52
CA PHE A 97 -5.27 -16.37 0.44
C PHE A 97 -4.03 -17.21 0.11
N ASP A 98 -3.69 -17.24 -1.17
CA ASP A 98 -2.48 -17.95 -1.62
C ASP A 98 -1.24 -17.05 -1.60
N ASN A 99 -1.43 -15.73 -1.54
CA ASN A 99 -0.36 -14.76 -1.57
C ASN A 99 -0.54 -13.71 -0.45
N ILE A 100 0.58 -13.39 0.20
CA ILE A 100 0.66 -12.39 1.27
C ILE A 100 0.19 -10.99 0.84
N ASN A 101 0.39 -10.62 -0.43
CA ASN A 101 -0.03 -9.32 -0.94
C ASN A 101 -1.55 -9.08 -0.83
N GLN A 102 -2.34 -10.14 -0.63
CA GLN A 102 -3.78 -10.04 -0.38
C GLN A 102 -4.11 -9.51 1.03
N LEU A 103 -3.16 -9.51 1.95
CA LEU A 103 -3.31 -8.91 3.27
C LEU A 103 -3.30 -7.37 3.26
N ASN A 104 -2.87 -6.76 2.15
CA ASN A 104 -2.80 -5.31 2.00
C ASN A 104 -4.15 -4.65 1.61
N TYR A 105 -5.24 -5.42 1.60
CA TYR A 105 -6.57 -4.91 1.29
C TYR A 105 -7.30 -4.52 2.57
N LYS A 106 -8.04 -3.41 2.51
CA LYS A 106 -8.79 -2.89 3.64
C LYS A 106 -10.19 -3.51 3.68
N PRO A 107 -10.65 -4.06 4.83
CA PRO A 107 -12.06 -4.36 5.03
C PRO A 107 -12.90 -3.08 4.98
N LEU A 108 -14.12 -3.16 4.49
CA LEU A 108 -15.11 -2.11 4.67
C LEU A 108 -15.86 -2.36 5.97
N PHE A 109 -15.69 -1.48 6.93
CA PHE A 109 -16.40 -1.51 8.19
C PHE A 109 -17.74 -0.79 8.05
N LEU A 110 -18.76 -1.34 8.71
CA LEU A 110 -20.12 -0.83 8.80
C LEU A 110 -20.52 -0.83 10.27
N ASP A 111 -21.52 -0.03 10.64
CA ASP A 111 -22.01 -0.01 12.03
C ASP A 111 -22.54 -1.37 12.48
N ASP A 112 -23.10 -2.14 11.53
CA ASP A 112 -23.69 -3.46 11.75
C ASP A 112 -22.78 -4.65 11.36
N GLY A 113 -21.48 -4.40 11.02
CA GLY A 113 -20.55 -5.46 10.66
C GLY A 113 -19.45 -5.06 9.71
N LEU A 114 -19.07 -5.92 8.76
CA LEU A 114 -18.06 -5.62 7.76
C LEU A 114 -18.27 -6.34 6.43
N ILE A 115 -17.65 -5.80 5.38
CA ILE A 115 -17.57 -6.43 4.06
C ILE A 115 -16.12 -6.72 3.72
N PHE A 116 -15.86 -7.92 3.23
CA PHE A 116 -14.56 -8.32 2.71
C PHE A 116 -14.71 -9.31 1.54
N PHE A 117 -13.63 -9.83 1.02
CA PHE A 117 -13.64 -10.75 -0.11
C PHE A 117 -12.74 -11.98 0.12
N ASP A 118 -13.02 -13.07 -0.61
CA ASP A 118 -12.21 -14.29 -0.58
C ASP A 118 -11.23 -14.39 -1.77
N ASN A 119 -10.40 -15.44 -1.81
CA ASN A 119 -9.39 -15.63 -2.86
C ASN A 119 -9.96 -15.93 -4.26
N LYS A 120 -11.27 -16.11 -4.38
CA LYS A 120 -11.97 -16.30 -5.67
C LYS A 120 -12.74 -15.04 -6.08
N GLY A 121 -12.56 -13.93 -5.35
CA GLY A 121 -13.26 -12.68 -5.59
C GLY A 121 -14.73 -12.69 -5.15
N SER A 122 -15.14 -13.63 -4.28
CA SER A 122 -16.48 -13.53 -3.70
C SER A 122 -16.51 -12.41 -2.66
N ILE A 123 -17.47 -11.51 -2.77
CA ILE A 123 -17.74 -10.49 -1.76
C ILE A 123 -18.59 -11.11 -0.67
N ILE A 124 -18.24 -10.87 0.58
CA ILE A 124 -18.91 -11.44 1.74
C ILE A 124 -19.25 -10.28 2.69
N ARG A 125 -20.53 -10.15 3.04
CA ARG A 125 -21.00 -9.26 4.10
C ARG A 125 -21.26 -10.06 5.36
N TYR A 126 -20.73 -9.61 6.45
CA TYR A 126 -20.91 -10.15 7.78
C TYR A 126 -21.66 -9.16 8.66
N ASP A 127 -22.46 -9.68 9.60
CA ASP A 127 -22.97 -8.89 10.72
C ASP A 127 -21.93 -8.73 11.84
N SER A 128 -22.26 -7.96 12.88
CA SER A 128 -21.41 -7.76 14.06
C SER A 128 -21.15 -9.06 14.86
N ASN A 129 -22.00 -10.09 14.70
CA ASN A 129 -21.86 -11.41 15.32
C ASN A 129 -21.06 -12.40 14.43
N GLN A 130 -20.38 -11.90 13.39
CA GLN A 130 -19.56 -12.66 12.43
C GLN A 130 -20.35 -13.65 11.55
N LYS A 131 -21.69 -13.57 11.52
CA LYS A 131 -22.54 -14.35 10.64
C LYS A 131 -22.54 -13.74 9.24
N VAL A 132 -22.50 -14.59 8.22
CA VAL A 132 -22.63 -14.16 6.82
C VAL A 132 -24.06 -13.76 6.54
N LEU A 133 -24.29 -12.49 6.20
CA LEU A 133 -25.58 -11.97 5.75
C LEU A 133 -25.83 -12.31 4.29
N TRP A 134 -24.85 -12.06 3.43
CA TRP A 134 -24.86 -12.47 2.04
C TRP A 134 -23.45 -12.70 1.49
N LYS A 135 -23.37 -13.51 0.44
CA LYS A 135 -22.15 -13.77 -0.31
C LYS A 135 -22.48 -13.79 -1.80
N THR A 136 -21.75 -13.02 -2.60
CA THR A 136 -21.95 -12.93 -4.05
C THR A 136 -20.64 -13.04 -4.79
N ASN A 137 -20.68 -13.49 -6.05
CA ASN A 137 -19.50 -13.62 -6.90
C ASN A 137 -19.89 -13.40 -8.37
N HIS A 138 -19.25 -12.44 -9.02
CA HIS A 138 -19.55 -12.01 -10.39
C HIS A 138 -18.45 -12.40 -11.39
N TYR A 139 -17.66 -13.44 -11.06
CA TYR A 139 -16.57 -13.94 -11.90
C TYR A 139 -16.91 -15.31 -12.51
N SER A 140 -16.54 -15.51 -13.77
CA SER A 140 -16.59 -16.80 -14.45
C SER A 140 -15.62 -17.82 -13.84
N LYS A 141 -15.71 -19.09 -14.24
CA LYS A 141 -14.78 -20.14 -13.78
C LYS A 141 -13.32 -19.83 -14.12
N SER A 142 -13.05 -19.27 -15.30
CA SER A 142 -11.70 -18.86 -15.74
C SER A 142 -11.17 -17.69 -14.95
N GLU A 143 -11.98 -16.65 -14.71
CA GLU A 143 -11.59 -15.47 -13.95
C GLU A 143 -11.29 -15.78 -12.48
N LYS A 144 -12.04 -16.67 -11.85
CA LYS A 144 -11.76 -17.15 -10.48
C LYS A 144 -10.37 -17.78 -10.32
N LYS A 145 -9.81 -18.37 -11.40
CA LYS A 145 -8.45 -18.91 -11.40
C LYS A 145 -7.39 -17.80 -11.35
N LEU A 146 -7.71 -16.60 -11.82
CA LEU A 146 -6.84 -15.42 -11.76
C LEU A 146 -6.80 -14.78 -10.37
N LYS A 147 -7.60 -15.28 -9.42
CA LYS A 147 -7.66 -14.83 -8.02
C LYS A 147 -7.90 -13.33 -7.91
N PRO A 148 -9.10 -12.84 -8.30
CA PRO A 148 -9.43 -11.43 -8.28
C PRO A 148 -9.21 -10.80 -6.91
N LYS A 149 -8.61 -9.63 -6.88
CA LYS A 149 -8.33 -8.83 -5.70
C LYS A 149 -9.14 -7.55 -5.78
N LEU A 150 -10.01 -7.33 -4.80
CA LEU A 150 -11.04 -6.32 -4.88
C LEU A 150 -10.68 -5.08 -4.07
N ASN A 151 -10.74 -3.92 -4.70
CA ASN A 151 -10.82 -2.64 -4.01
C ASN A 151 -12.30 -2.29 -3.87
N LEU A 152 -12.72 -1.97 -2.66
CA LEU A 152 -14.13 -1.81 -2.29
C LEU A 152 -14.33 -0.41 -1.73
N ILE A 153 -15.43 0.26 -2.11
CA ILE A 153 -15.88 1.51 -1.51
C ILE A 153 -17.40 1.62 -1.55
N ILE A 154 -17.96 2.35 -0.59
CA ILE A 154 -19.40 2.58 -0.48
C ILE A 154 -19.75 3.97 -0.99
N SER A 155 -20.80 4.08 -1.78
CA SER A 155 -21.43 5.32 -2.21
C SER A 155 -22.95 5.20 -2.13
N GLY A 156 -23.54 5.69 -1.03
CA GLY A 156 -24.97 5.46 -0.73
C GLY A 156 -25.25 3.97 -0.55
N GLU A 157 -26.21 3.45 -1.31
CA GLU A 157 -26.55 2.02 -1.33
C GLU A 157 -25.67 1.19 -2.28
N ASN A 158 -24.78 1.85 -3.02
CA ASN A 158 -23.88 1.19 -3.95
C ASN A 158 -22.58 0.77 -3.26
N LEU A 159 -22.25 -0.50 -3.31
CA LEU A 159 -20.92 -1.00 -3.09
C LEU A 159 -20.21 -1.06 -4.44
N LEU A 160 -19.20 -0.21 -4.63
CA LEU A 160 -18.41 -0.11 -5.85
C LEU A 160 -17.16 -0.96 -5.74
N ILE A 161 -16.81 -1.66 -6.79
CA ILE A 161 -15.70 -2.59 -6.86
C ILE A 161 -14.85 -2.28 -8.10
N ALA A 162 -13.52 -2.26 -7.94
CA ALA A 162 -12.56 -2.32 -9.06
C ALA A 162 -11.45 -3.31 -8.72
N ASP A 163 -11.04 -4.12 -9.68
CA ASP A 163 -10.17 -5.25 -9.42
C ASP A 163 -8.88 -5.27 -10.26
N ASN A 164 -8.01 -6.24 -9.93
CA ASN A 164 -6.74 -6.45 -10.60
C ASN A 164 -6.84 -7.30 -11.89
N ILE A 165 -8.04 -7.57 -12.39
CA ILE A 165 -8.28 -8.26 -13.67
C ILE A 165 -9.12 -7.41 -14.65
N ALA A 166 -9.15 -6.09 -14.41
CA ALA A 166 -9.81 -5.08 -15.23
C ALA A 166 -11.35 -5.06 -15.16
N LYS A 167 -11.97 -5.69 -14.17
CA LYS A 167 -13.41 -5.54 -13.94
C LYS A 167 -13.70 -4.45 -12.92
N TYR A 168 -14.81 -3.74 -13.16
CA TYR A 168 -15.41 -2.84 -12.20
C TYR A 168 -16.93 -2.96 -12.26
N TYR A 169 -17.56 -2.87 -11.11
CA TYR A 169 -18.99 -3.12 -10.99
C TYR A 169 -19.56 -2.56 -9.69
N SER A 170 -20.87 -2.47 -9.64
CA SER A 170 -21.61 -2.09 -8.45
C SER A 170 -22.57 -3.18 -8.03
N VAL A 171 -22.66 -3.40 -6.74
CA VAL A 171 -23.70 -4.23 -6.13
C VAL A 171 -24.45 -3.42 -5.08
N ASN A 172 -25.72 -3.75 -4.85
CA ASN A 172 -26.46 -3.19 -3.72
C ASN A 172 -25.87 -3.69 -2.41
N ILE A 173 -25.50 -2.78 -1.51
CA ILE A 173 -24.81 -3.09 -0.27
C ILE A 173 -25.62 -3.97 0.68
N ASN A 174 -26.97 -3.85 0.65
CA ASN A 174 -27.85 -4.59 1.54
C ASN A 174 -28.14 -6.01 1.07
N THR A 175 -28.23 -6.22 -0.25
CA THR A 175 -28.66 -7.48 -0.83
C THR A 175 -27.57 -8.25 -1.55
N GLY A 176 -26.45 -7.60 -1.90
CA GLY A 176 -25.41 -8.19 -2.75
C GLY A 176 -25.80 -8.36 -4.22
N LYS A 177 -27.00 -7.89 -4.65
CA LYS A 177 -27.44 -7.98 -6.03
C LYS A 177 -26.62 -7.04 -6.93
N LEU A 178 -26.28 -7.51 -8.12
CA LEU A 178 -25.56 -6.74 -9.12
C LEU A 178 -26.44 -5.58 -9.65
N ASN A 179 -25.90 -4.37 -9.62
CA ASN A 179 -26.53 -3.19 -10.25
C ASN A 179 -26.06 -3.06 -11.70
N TRP A 180 -24.77 -3.03 -11.90
CA TRP A 180 -24.13 -2.98 -13.22
C TRP A 180 -22.71 -3.59 -13.14
N LEU A 181 -22.17 -4.05 -14.29
CA LEU A 181 -20.83 -4.61 -14.44
C LEU A 181 -20.23 -4.19 -15.76
N LYS A 182 -18.96 -3.75 -15.71
CA LYS A 182 -18.19 -3.32 -16.87
C LYS A 182 -16.75 -3.81 -16.78
N SER A 183 -16.01 -3.66 -17.87
CA SER A 183 -14.59 -3.99 -17.95
C SER A 183 -13.80 -2.80 -18.46
N ASN A 184 -12.61 -2.58 -17.88
CA ASN A 184 -11.63 -1.64 -18.34
C ASN A 184 -10.65 -2.32 -19.32
N SER A 185 -9.86 -1.52 -20.05
CA SER A 185 -8.80 -2.05 -20.92
C SER A 185 -7.63 -2.62 -20.13
N TYR A 186 -7.37 -2.10 -18.93
CA TYR A 186 -6.25 -2.49 -18.07
C TYR A 186 -6.70 -2.72 -16.63
N PRO A 187 -6.06 -3.66 -15.91
CA PRO A 187 -6.30 -3.89 -14.48
C PRO A 187 -6.09 -2.64 -13.62
N PHE A 188 -6.87 -2.52 -12.55
CA PHE A 188 -6.70 -1.42 -11.59
C PHE A 188 -5.62 -1.72 -10.56
N ASN A 189 -4.82 -0.71 -10.22
CA ASN A 189 -3.74 -0.80 -9.23
C ASN A 189 -3.83 0.23 -8.11
N SER A 190 -4.95 0.89 -7.93
CA SER A 190 -5.17 1.84 -6.82
C SER A 190 -6.28 1.39 -5.89
N GLU A 191 -6.41 2.10 -4.77
CA GLU A 191 -7.69 2.14 -4.05
C GLU A 191 -8.71 2.87 -4.91
N ILE A 192 -10.00 2.67 -4.60
CA ILE A 192 -11.09 3.46 -5.17
C ILE A 192 -11.41 4.60 -4.21
N LYS A 193 -11.73 5.77 -4.75
CA LYS A 193 -12.31 6.89 -4.02
C LYS A 193 -13.58 7.38 -4.71
N THR A 194 -14.50 7.97 -3.95
CA THR A 194 -15.76 8.49 -4.48
C THR A 194 -16.12 9.81 -3.81
N ASN A 195 -16.74 10.70 -4.60
CA ASN A 195 -17.37 11.94 -4.13
C ASN A 195 -18.92 11.84 -4.13
N LYS A 196 -19.48 10.63 -4.19
CA LYS A 196 -20.90 10.27 -4.32
C LYS A 196 -21.45 10.34 -5.75
N LYS A 197 -21.04 11.27 -6.60
CA LYS A 197 -21.42 11.39 -8.01
C LYS A 197 -20.53 10.51 -8.89
N TYR A 198 -19.22 10.58 -8.66
CA TYR A 198 -18.21 9.86 -9.39
C TYR A 198 -17.39 8.95 -8.46
N PHE A 199 -16.75 7.94 -9.05
CA PHE A 199 -15.68 7.21 -8.40
C PHE A 199 -14.44 7.18 -9.29
N PHE A 200 -13.28 7.08 -8.63
CA PHE A 200 -11.98 7.21 -9.25
C PHE A 200 -11.12 6.00 -8.94
N ALA A 201 -10.36 5.56 -9.94
CA ALA A 201 -9.36 4.50 -9.81
C ALA A 201 -8.23 4.72 -10.81
N VAL A 202 -7.03 4.25 -10.48
CA VAL A 202 -5.86 4.30 -11.36
C VAL A 202 -5.54 2.89 -11.83
N ASP A 203 -5.34 2.73 -13.14
CA ASP A 203 -4.98 1.45 -13.73
C ASP A 203 -3.45 1.26 -13.85
N TYR A 204 -3.01 0.07 -14.27
CA TYR A 204 -1.60 -0.28 -14.45
C TYR A 204 -0.85 0.54 -15.52
N LYS A 205 -1.56 1.30 -16.33
CA LYS A 205 -0.96 2.20 -17.33
C LYS A 205 -0.80 3.63 -16.82
N ASN A 206 -0.90 3.84 -15.50
CA ASN A 206 -0.90 5.16 -14.87
C ASN A 206 -2.04 6.06 -15.38
N THR A 207 -3.18 5.46 -15.74
CA THR A 207 -4.36 6.20 -16.17
C THR A 207 -5.30 6.36 -15.00
N LEU A 208 -5.49 7.60 -14.54
CA LEU A 208 -6.58 7.95 -13.64
C LEU A 208 -7.87 7.96 -14.43
N ARG A 209 -8.90 7.28 -13.92
CA ARG A 209 -10.21 7.17 -14.55
C ARG A 209 -11.31 7.66 -13.62
N CYS A 210 -12.23 8.41 -14.20
CA CYS A 210 -13.46 8.85 -13.59
C CYS A 210 -14.62 8.03 -14.13
N TYR A 211 -15.47 7.53 -13.25
CA TYR A 211 -16.68 6.81 -13.62
C TYR A 211 -17.89 7.32 -12.85
N ASN A 212 -19.04 7.32 -13.48
CA ASN A 212 -20.33 7.60 -12.84
C ASN A 212 -20.69 6.45 -11.87
N VAL A 213 -21.10 6.80 -10.65
CA VAL A 213 -21.48 5.81 -9.63
C VAL A 213 -22.73 5.02 -10.04
N ASN A 214 -23.69 5.63 -10.75
CA ASN A 214 -24.99 5.02 -11.01
C ASN A 214 -24.93 3.91 -12.06
N ASP A 215 -24.13 4.09 -13.12
CA ASP A 215 -24.12 3.20 -14.27
C ASP A 215 -22.70 2.75 -14.69
N GLY A 216 -21.63 3.27 -14.05
CA GLY A 216 -20.25 2.97 -14.38
C GLY A 216 -19.79 3.51 -15.74
N SER A 217 -20.49 4.48 -16.34
CA SER A 217 -20.01 5.15 -17.56
C SER A 217 -18.74 5.96 -17.25
N GLU A 218 -17.76 5.90 -18.15
CA GLU A 218 -16.54 6.70 -18.02
C GLU A 218 -16.88 8.18 -18.28
N CYS A 219 -16.47 9.07 -17.35
CA CYS A 219 -16.65 10.51 -17.49
C CYS A 219 -15.48 11.11 -18.27
N TRP A 220 -14.28 10.80 -17.81
CA TRP A 220 -13.01 11.18 -18.40
C TRP A 220 -11.91 10.24 -17.96
N SER A 221 -10.77 10.28 -18.64
CA SER A 221 -9.55 9.60 -18.23
C SER A 221 -8.32 10.46 -18.52
N LEU A 222 -7.33 10.36 -17.62
CA LEU A 222 -6.06 11.07 -17.72
C LEU A 222 -4.91 10.07 -17.60
N GLN A 223 -4.13 9.91 -18.66
CA GLN A 223 -2.92 9.11 -18.62
C GLN A 223 -1.72 10.00 -18.31
N THR A 224 -1.00 9.68 -17.23
CA THR A 224 0.30 10.28 -16.91
C THR A 224 1.44 9.51 -17.59
N GLU A 225 2.69 9.86 -17.27
CA GLU A 225 3.86 9.22 -17.88
C GLU A 225 3.79 7.69 -17.75
N LYS A 226 4.08 6.99 -18.84
CA LYS A 226 4.04 5.54 -18.92
C LYS A 226 5.27 4.93 -18.24
N SER A 227 5.04 3.98 -17.33
CA SER A 227 6.08 3.08 -16.88
C SER A 227 6.04 1.78 -17.65
N PHE A 228 7.22 1.22 -17.92
CA PHE A 228 7.35 -0.11 -18.53
C PHE A 228 7.12 -1.23 -17.51
N MET A 229 7.13 -0.93 -16.22
CA MET A 229 6.98 -1.92 -15.16
C MET A 229 5.79 -1.62 -14.27
N ILE A 230 5.16 -2.69 -13.80
CA ILE A 230 4.04 -2.63 -12.86
C ILE A 230 4.62 -2.77 -11.46
N PRO A 231 4.53 -1.73 -10.61
CA PRO A 231 5.02 -1.84 -9.25
C PRO A 231 4.17 -2.83 -8.43
N ASN A 232 4.80 -3.53 -7.51
CA ASN A 232 4.11 -4.40 -6.56
C ASN A 232 3.28 -3.65 -5.52
N SER A 233 3.44 -2.32 -5.43
CA SER A 233 2.69 -1.43 -4.52
C SER A 233 1.46 -0.86 -5.22
N LYS A 234 0.40 -0.64 -4.45
CA LYS A 234 -0.78 0.08 -4.94
C LYS A 234 -0.49 1.57 -5.01
N TYR A 235 -0.99 2.21 -6.07
CA TYR A 235 -1.01 3.66 -6.16
C TYR A 235 -1.95 4.23 -5.10
N SER A 236 -1.53 5.34 -4.51
CA SER A 236 -2.37 6.08 -3.58
C SER A 236 -3.28 7.03 -4.32
N LEU A 237 -4.49 7.22 -3.79
CA LEU A 237 -5.49 8.13 -4.32
C LEU A 237 -6.26 8.75 -3.17
N ILE A 238 -6.38 10.06 -3.17
CA ILE A 238 -7.16 10.85 -2.20
C ILE A 238 -8.05 11.86 -2.92
N ILE A 239 -9.12 12.29 -2.28
CA ILE A 239 -10.00 13.36 -2.75
C ILE A 239 -9.95 14.49 -1.74
N ILE A 240 -9.68 15.70 -2.20
CA ILE A 240 -9.68 16.91 -1.38
C ILE A 240 -10.45 18.00 -2.14
N GLU A 241 -11.54 18.47 -1.56
CA GLU A 241 -12.43 19.44 -2.18
C GLU A 241 -12.86 19.00 -3.60
N ASP A 242 -12.47 19.74 -4.63
CA ASP A 242 -12.72 19.52 -6.04
C ASP A 242 -11.57 18.79 -6.78
N MET A 243 -10.59 18.30 -6.06
CA MET A 243 -9.42 17.62 -6.64
C MET A 243 -9.34 16.14 -6.29
N VAL A 244 -8.93 15.35 -7.27
CA VAL A 244 -8.41 14.00 -7.09
C VAL A 244 -6.89 14.06 -7.16
N ILE A 245 -6.21 13.58 -6.13
CA ILE A 245 -4.75 13.57 -6.07
C ILE A 245 -4.27 12.13 -5.98
N PHE A 246 -3.35 11.75 -6.85
CA PHE A 246 -2.88 10.37 -6.93
C PHE A 246 -1.37 10.26 -7.17
N SER A 247 -0.80 9.14 -6.75
CA SER A 247 0.57 8.75 -7.11
C SER A 247 0.56 7.76 -8.27
N ASN A 248 1.57 7.82 -9.13
CA ASN A 248 1.77 6.88 -10.23
C ASN A 248 2.95 5.92 -9.98
N SER A 249 3.28 5.08 -10.97
CA SER A 249 4.33 4.04 -10.86
C SER A 249 5.76 4.59 -10.82
N ILE A 250 5.97 5.83 -11.22
CA ILE A 250 7.27 6.50 -11.19
C ILE A 250 7.41 7.48 -10.01
N GLY A 251 6.40 7.53 -9.15
CA GLY A 251 6.43 8.34 -7.93
C GLY A 251 5.84 9.74 -8.07
N ASP A 252 5.46 10.19 -9.26
CA ASP A 252 4.85 11.50 -9.42
C ASP A 252 3.54 11.59 -8.66
N ILE A 253 3.31 12.73 -8.05
CA ILE A 253 2.04 13.10 -7.44
C ILE A 253 1.33 14.08 -8.36
N THR A 254 0.12 13.75 -8.79
CA THR A 254 -0.67 14.57 -9.72
C THR A 254 -2.00 14.93 -9.11
N ALA A 255 -2.35 16.21 -9.10
CA ALA A 255 -3.66 16.72 -8.73
C ALA A 255 -4.46 17.07 -9.97
N VAL A 256 -5.70 16.64 -10.00
CA VAL A 256 -6.61 16.71 -11.15
C VAL A 256 -7.96 17.26 -10.68
N ASP A 257 -8.51 18.19 -11.43
CA ASP A 257 -9.87 18.68 -11.21
C ASP A 257 -10.90 17.57 -11.45
N ILE A 258 -11.82 17.41 -10.53
CA ILE A 258 -12.79 16.29 -10.52
C ILE A 258 -13.75 16.34 -11.71
N GLU A 259 -14.21 17.53 -12.10
CA GLU A 259 -15.25 17.66 -13.13
C GLU A 259 -14.64 17.63 -14.54
N SER A 260 -13.52 18.32 -14.75
CA SER A 260 -12.90 18.45 -16.07
C SER A 260 -11.86 17.37 -16.40
N GLY A 261 -11.25 16.74 -15.40
CA GLY A 261 -10.13 15.82 -15.60
C GLY A 261 -8.82 16.53 -15.98
N LEU A 262 -8.73 17.86 -15.85
CA LEU A 262 -7.54 18.63 -16.16
C LEU A 262 -6.55 18.62 -14.99
N ILE A 263 -5.25 18.63 -15.30
CA ILE A 263 -4.19 18.69 -14.29
C ILE A 263 -4.14 20.10 -13.69
N ASN A 264 -4.25 20.19 -12.37
CA ASN A 264 -4.03 21.43 -11.63
C ASN A 264 -2.52 21.62 -11.35
N TRP A 265 -1.86 20.56 -10.89
CA TRP A 265 -0.41 20.54 -10.68
C TRP A 265 0.13 19.11 -10.70
N GLN A 266 1.43 19.00 -10.91
CA GLN A 266 2.17 17.73 -10.85
C GLN A 266 3.52 17.95 -10.15
N LEU A 267 3.85 17.04 -9.23
CA LEU A 267 5.10 17.03 -8.48
C LEU A 267 5.86 15.74 -8.77
N PRO A 268 6.97 15.80 -9.49
CA PRO A 268 7.89 14.66 -9.60
C PRO A 268 8.62 14.48 -8.26
N THR A 269 8.63 13.24 -7.74
CA THR A 269 9.33 12.93 -6.47
C THR A 269 10.55 12.06 -6.65
N GLN A 270 10.83 11.63 -7.86
CA GLN A 270 11.97 10.78 -8.17
C GLN A 270 13.18 11.63 -8.57
N ARG A 271 14.31 11.43 -7.89
CA ARG A 271 15.56 12.16 -8.15
C ARG A 271 16.49 11.42 -9.11
N SER A 272 16.43 10.10 -9.16
CA SER A 272 17.35 9.29 -9.94
C SER A 272 16.93 9.16 -11.40
N ASN A 273 17.86 9.43 -12.32
CA ASN A 273 17.71 9.14 -13.75
C ASN A 273 18.10 7.69 -14.10
N ILE A 274 18.55 6.89 -13.13
CA ILE A 274 19.00 5.52 -13.35
C ILE A 274 17.78 4.60 -13.46
N LEU A 275 17.60 3.95 -14.59
CA LEU A 275 16.44 3.11 -14.89
C LEU A 275 16.21 2.00 -13.84
N GLN A 276 17.27 1.39 -13.28
CA GLN A 276 17.16 0.35 -12.28
C GLN A 276 16.56 0.83 -10.95
N GLU A 277 16.85 2.05 -10.54
CA GLU A 277 16.29 2.65 -9.31
C GLU A 277 14.82 2.99 -9.48
N ARG A 278 14.41 3.42 -10.67
CA ARG A 278 13.01 3.68 -11.03
C ARG A 278 12.09 2.46 -10.83
N TYR A 279 12.61 1.24 -10.99
CA TYR A 279 11.79 0.02 -10.88
C TYR A 279 11.43 -0.37 -9.45
N ASN A 280 12.21 0.07 -8.49
CA ASN A 280 12.00 -0.23 -7.06
C ASN A 280 11.34 0.90 -6.29
N PHE A 281 11.02 2.00 -6.97
CA PHE A 281 10.44 3.17 -6.33
C PHE A 281 9.07 2.88 -5.71
N LYS A 282 8.86 3.32 -4.49
CA LYS A 282 7.62 3.14 -3.74
C LYS A 282 7.32 4.38 -2.91
N ASN A 283 6.14 4.91 -3.09
CA ASN A 283 5.56 5.88 -2.16
C ASN A 283 4.71 5.18 -1.11
N SER A 284 4.70 5.71 0.10
CA SER A 284 3.66 5.41 1.08
C SER A 284 2.31 5.93 0.58
N LYS A 285 1.22 5.60 1.28
CA LYS A 285 -0.06 6.22 0.95
C LYS A 285 -0.05 7.71 1.28
N LEU A 286 -0.69 8.50 0.42
CA LEU A 286 -0.93 9.91 0.63
C LEU A 286 -1.91 10.08 1.78
N VAL A 287 -1.61 11.00 2.69
CA VAL A 287 -2.46 11.39 3.81
C VAL A 287 -2.58 12.91 3.81
N SER A 288 -3.73 13.47 4.14
CA SER A 288 -3.94 14.90 4.15
C SER A 288 -4.82 15.35 5.30
N ASP A 289 -4.56 16.57 5.79
CA ASP A 289 -5.41 17.30 6.71
C ASP A 289 -6.32 18.34 5.99
N GLY A 290 -6.30 18.34 4.64
CA GLY A 290 -7.01 19.27 3.78
C GLY A 290 -6.18 20.48 3.36
N LYS A 291 -5.04 20.77 4.01
CA LYS A 291 -4.11 21.87 3.68
C LYS A 291 -2.80 21.37 3.09
N ALA A 292 -2.27 20.32 3.67
CA ALA A 292 -1.04 19.67 3.23
C ALA A 292 -1.24 18.18 3.02
N ILE A 293 -0.42 17.61 2.14
CA ILE A 293 -0.31 16.18 1.86
C ILE A 293 0.99 15.68 2.47
N PHE A 294 0.93 14.53 3.16
CA PHE A 294 2.08 13.90 3.79
C PHE A 294 2.25 12.49 3.22
N PHE A 295 3.46 12.16 2.83
CA PHE A 295 3.85 10.83 2.36
C PHE A 295 5.37 10.67 2.45
N SER A 296 5.83 9.44 2.38
CA SER A 296 7.26 9.10 2.30
C SER A 296 7.53 8.21 1.10
N ASN A 297 8.78 8.11 0.71
CA ASN A 297 9.25 7.18 -0.30
C ASN A 297 10.36 6.26 0.26
N ASN A 298 10.74 5.26 -0.52
CA ASN A 298 11.84 4.35 -0.16
C ASN A 298 13.23 4.91 -0.51
N GLU A 299 13.32 6.13 -1.03
CA GLU A 299 14.58 6.89 -1.25
C GLU A 299 14.93 7.79 -0.06
N GLN A 300 14.41 7.47 1.13
CA GLN A 300 14.67 8.18 2.38
C GLN A 300 14.10 9.59 2.45
N GLU A 301 13.00 9.84 1.78
CA GLU A 301 12.37 11.17 1.80
C GLU A 301 10.95 11.10 2.37
N PHE A 302 10.67 12.00 3.28
CA PHE A 302 9.35 12.24 3.84
C PHE A 302 8.93 13.67 3.51
N TYR A 303 7.80 13.81 2.83
CA TYR A 303 7.33 15.07 2.26
C TYR A 303 6.14 15.64 3.01
N SER A 304 6.09 16.97 3.08
CA SER A 304 4.88 17.76 3.21
C SER A 304 4.73 18.64 1.98
N VAL A 305 3.57 18.58 1.33
CA VAL A 305 3.28 19.28 0.09
C VAL A 305 1.99 20.07 0.24
N ASP A 306 1.97 21.31 -0.20
CA ASP A 306 0.78 22.15 -0.20
C ASP A 306 -0.28 21.56 -1.16
N VAL A 307 -1.52 21.44 -0.69
CA VAL A 307 -2.62 20.82 -1.47
C VAL A 307 -2.98 21.60 -2.71
N LYS A 308 -2.97 22.93 -2.63
CA LYS A 308 -3.46 23.81 -3.71
C LYS A 308 -2.44 23.99 -4.83
N THR A 309 -1.17 24.09 -4.46
CA THR A 309 -0.10 24.47 -5.39
C THR A 309 0.81 23.31 -5.78
N GLY A 310 0.83 22.22 -5.01
CA GLY A 310 1.79 21.13 -5.20
C GLY A 310 3.21 21.49 -4.79
N THR A 311 3.43 22.64 -4.14
CA THR A 311 4.76 23.05 -3.66
C THR A 311 5.15 22.29 -2.41
N ILE A 312 6.44 21.97 -2.31
CA ILE A 312 6.98 21.27 -1.15
C ILE A 312 7.11 22.27 0.01
N ASN A 313 6.45 21.99 1.13
CA ASN A 313 6.60 22.76 2.37
C ASN A 313 7.91 22.41 3.06
N TRP A 314 8.20 21.11 3.20
CA TRP A 314 9.42 20.57 3.79
C TRP A 314 9.66 19.11 3.37
N ILE A 315 10.92 18.67 3.48
CA ILE A 315 11.38 17.30 3.28
C ILE A 315 12.25 16.90 4.46
N ASN A 316 12.09 15.65 4.94
CA ASN A 316 12.94 15.02 5.94
C ASN A 316 13.52 13.70 5.43
N GLU A 317 14.70 13.34 5.93
CA GLU A 317 15.39 12.08 5.59
C GLU A 317 14.82 10.90 6.41
N ILE A 318 13.62 10.40 6.03
CA ILE A 318 12.96 9.27 6.69
C ILE A 318 12.51 8.26 5.63
N SER A 319 13.10 7.06 5.64
CA SER A 319 12.64 5.95 4.80
C SER A 319 11.48 5.23 5.47
N SER A 320 10.27 5.35 4.91
CA SER A 320 9.10 4.66 5.39
C SER A 320 8.16 4.26 4.25
N ASN A 321 7.67 3.04 4.27
CA ASN A 321 6.61 2.58 3.37
C ASN A 321 5.23 2.60 4.04
N LEU A 322 5.13 3.08 5.28
CA LEU A 322 3.90 3.10 6.04
C LEU A 322 3.06 4.34 5.75
N THR A 323 1.76 4.17 5.82
CA THR A 323 0.82 5.30 5.78
C THR A 323 1.04 6.17 7.02
N PRO A 324 1.40 7.46 6.89
CA PRO A 324 1.54 8.34 8.04
C PRO A 324 0.19 8.58 8.74
N ILE A 325 0.22 9.03 9.98
CA ILE A 325 -0.98 9.40 10.75
C ILE A 325 -0.81 10.83 11.26
N ILE A 326 -1.83 11.68 11.07
CA ILE A 326 -1.84 13.06 11.51
C ILE A 326 -2.77 13.19 12.71
N ILE A 327 -2.27 13.77 13.81
CA ILE A 327 -3.09 14.11 14.99
C ILE A 327 -2.74 15.54 15.42
N GLY A 328 -3.69 16.45 15.30
CA GLY A 328 -3.45 17.87 15.63
C GLY A 328 -2.30 18.46 14.83
N ASN A 329 -1.24 18.90 15.49
CA ASN A 329 -0.03 19.44 14.89
C ASN A 329 1.11 18.40 14.73
N LEU A 330 0.80 17.12 14.85
CA LEU A 330 1.78 16.04 14.84
C LEU A 330 1.58 15.10 13.67
N VAL A 331 2.69 14.61 13.11
CA VAL A 331 2.72 13.55 12.08
C VAL A 331 3.53 12.38 12.62
N PHE A 332 2.96 11.19 12.55
CA PHE A 332 3.54 9.94 13.02
C PHE A 332 3.86 9.03 11.84
N THR A 333 5.06 8.49 11.82
CA THR A 333 5.45 7.43 10.89
C THR A 333 6.45 6.48 11.55
N VAL A 334 6.61 5.28 11.00
CA VAL A 334 7.64 4.33 11.45
C VAL A 334 8.52 3.99 10.25
N SER A 335 9.82 4.16 10.42
CA SER A 335 10.79 3.86 9.37
C SER A 335 10.95 2.34 9.16
N ASP A 336 11.49 1.95 8.00
CA ASP A 336 11.66 0.54 7.60
C ASP A 336 12.56 -0.26 8.54
N ASP A 337 13.38 0.39 9.33
CA ASP A 337 14.26 -0.19 10.35
C ASP A 337 13.67 -0.18 11.77
N GLY A 338 12.42 0.31 11.91
CA GLY A 338 11.62 0.19 13.13
C GLY A 338 11.74 1.36 14.11
N TYR A 339 12.12 2.56 13.65
CA TYR A 339 12.05 3.76 14.48
C TYR A 339 10.72 4.50 14.28
N LEU A 340 10.05 4.81 15.37
CA LEU A 340 8.93 5.74 15.38
C LEU A 340 9.47 7.17 15.31
N HIS A 341 9.03 7.90 14.30
CA HIS A 341 9.30 9.33 14.15
C HIS A 341 8.03 10.11 14.43
N VAL A 342 8.13 11.14 15.26
CA VAL A 342 7.08 12.13 15.50
C VAL A 342 7.59 13.48 15.03
N LEU A 343 6.87 14.09 14.10
CA LEU A 343 7.25 15.37 13.50
C LEU A 343 6.20 16.43 13.82
N GLU A 344 6.64 17.66 13.92
CA GLU A 344 5.77 18.82 13.88
C GLU A 344 5.25 19.02 12.45
N LYS A 345 3.95 19.07 12.30
CA LYS A 345 3.30 19.07 10.99
C LYS A 345 3.69 20.23 10.08
N ASN A 346 3.81 21.44 10.64
CA ASN A 346 4.01 22.65 9.85
C ASN A 346 5.48 22.87 9.45
N THR A 347 6.41 22.51 10.32
CA THR A 347 7.84 22.75 10.14
C THR A 347 8.62 21.54 9.66
N GLY A 348 8.08 20.34 9.90
CA GLY A 348 8.78 19.09 9.69
C GLY A 348 9.81 18.75 10.77
N ASN A 349 9.95 19.58 11.82
CA ASN A 349 10.90 19.30 12.89
C ASN A 349 10.61 17.97 13.56
N ILE A 350 11.62 17.10 13.66
CA ILE A 350 11.51 15.83 14.36
C ILE A 350 11.60 16.12 15.86
N ILE A 351 10.53 15.79 16.58
CA ILE A 351 10.41 16.03 18.02
C ILE A 351 10.61 14.78 18.87
N ARG A 352 10.46 13.58 18.25
CA ARG A 352 10.75 12.30 18.91
C ARG A 352 11.20 11.25 17.91
N ILE A 353 12.19 10.46 18.31
CA ILE A 353 12.61 9.23 17.63
C ILE A 353 12.71 8.13 18.68
N THR A 354 11.92 7.06 18.52
CA THR A 354 11.91 5.91 19.45
C THR A 354 12.25 4.63 18.73
N ASP A 355 13.21 3.85 19.24
CA ASP A 355 13.54 2.53 18.72
C ASP A 355 12.52 1.48 19.17
N LEU A 356 11.57 1.12 18.30
CA LEU A 356 10.56 0.11 18.59
C LEU A 356 11.10 -1.32 18.53
N PHE A 357 12.26 -1.52 17.95
CA PHE A 357 12.90 -2.84 17.80
C PHE A 357 14.02 -3.09 18.80
N ILE A 358 14.18 -2.25 19.81
CA ILE A 358 15.24 -2.33 20.82
C ILE A 358 15.33 -3.74 21.47
N ASN A 359 14.20 -4.39 21.70
CA ASN A 359 14.12 -5.72 22.33
C ASN A 359 14.40 -6.88 21.36
N TYR A 360 14.66 -6.62 20.07
CA TYR A 360 14.98 -7.66 19.10
C TYR A 360 16.49 -7.84 18.96
N LYS A 361 16.96 -9.11 18.91
CA LYS A 361 18.34 -9.43 18.59
C LYS A 361 18.73 -8.87 17.21
N ILE A 362 19.94 -8.38 17.03
CA ILE A 362 20.45 -7.70 15.81
C ILE A 362 20.14 -8.50 14.53
N LYS A 363 20.40 -9.82 14.51
CA LYS A 363 20.12 -10.69 13.36
C LYS A 363 18.62 -10.76 13.02
N LYS A 364 17.75 -10.68 14.02
CA LYS A 364 16.29 -10.72 13.85
C LYS A 364 15.78 -9.36 13.40
N ARG A 365 16.31 -8.28 13.97
CA ARG A 365 15.96 -6.90 13.63
C ARG A 365 16.11 -6.62 12.12
N LYS A 366 17.20 -7.06 11.50
CA LYS A 366 17.45 -6.90 10.05
C LYS A 366 16.40 -7.58 9.15
N LYS A 367 15.68 -8.59 9.65
CA LYS A 367 14.70 -9.39 8.91
C LYS A 367 13.25 -8.94 9.13
N ILE A 368 12.98 -8.24 10.24
CA ILE A 368 11.65 -7.77 10.57
C ILE A 368 11.40 -6.44 9.87
N LYS A 369 10.23 -6.30 9.25
CA LYS A 369 9.79 -5.06 8.64
C LYS A 369 8.43 -4.65 9.22
N PRO A 370 8.23 -3.36 9.48
CA PRO A 370 6.92 -2.80 9.78
C PRO A 370 5.94 -3.05 8.63
N ILE A 371 4.69 -3.39 8.95
CA ILE A 371 3.62 -3.60 7.96
C ILE A 371 2.65 -2.43 7.96
N GLY A 372 2.34 -1.90 9.14
CA GLY A 372 1.44 -0.76 9.27
C GLY A 372 1.14 -0.41 10.72
N ILE A 373 0.66 0.81 10.88
CA ILE A 373 0.32 1.40 12.18
C ILE A 373 -1.15 1.81 12.24
N ALA A 374 -1.68 1.82 13.46
CA ALA A 374 -2.92 2.50 13.83
C ALA A 374 -2.72 3.16 15.20
N ILE A 375 -3.42 4.26 15.45
CA ILE A 375 -3.39 4.95 16.74
C ILE A 375 -4.78 4.92 17.34
N GLY A 376 -4.86 4.46 18.59
CA GLY A 376 -6.07 4.44 19.40
C GLY A 376 -5.82 5.11 20.75
N GLY A 377 -6.56 6.18 21.04
CA GLY A 377 -6.29 6.99 22.23
C GLY A 377 -4.85 7.50 22.25
N THR A 378 -4.10 7.12 23.28
CA THR A 378 -2.67 7.46 23.43
C THR A 378 -1.72 6.34 23.01
N LYS A 379 -2.23 5.27 22.39
CA LYS A 379 -1.42 4.10 22.05
C LYS A 379 -1.25 3.95 20.53
N LEU A 380 -0.05 3.59 20.10
CA LEU A 380 0.23 3.17 18.73
C LEU A 380 0.33 1.65 18.69
N TYR A 381 -0.32 1.06 17.69
CA TYR A 381 -0.32 -0.37 17.40
C TYR A 381 0.43 -0.60 16.08
N LEU A 382 1.58 -1.26 16.15
CA LEU A 382 2.44 -1.57 14.99
C LEU A 382 2.43 -3.06 14.73
N THR A 383 2.02 -3.51 13.55
CA THR A 383 2.18 -4.89 13.11
C THR A 383 3.45 -5.09 12.29
N ASN A 384 4.09 -6.23 12.46
CA ASN A 384 5.36 -6.58 11.81
C ASN A 384 5.28 -7.88 11.00
N THR A 385 6.25 -8.08 10.11
CA THR A 385 6.34 -9.27 9.25
C THR A 385 6.55 -10.59 10.02
N ASP A 386 6.91 -10.55 11.31
CA ASP A 386 7.00 -11.73 12.16
C ASP A 386 5.68 -12.13 12.84
N GLY A 387 4.58 -11.47 12.46
CA GLY A 387 3.23 -11.73 12.99
C GLY A 387 3.00 -11.20 14.41
N LYS A 388 3.87 -10.30 14.87
CA LYS A 388 3.72 -9.62 16.16
C LYS A 388 3.16 -8.22 15.99
N MET A 389 2.49 -7.76 17.04
CA MET A 389 2.06 -6.39 17.23
C MET A 389 2.83 -5.78 18.40
N ILE A 390 3.44 -4.63 18.16
CA ILE A 390 4.07 -3.80 19.19
C ILE A 390 3.10 -2.72 19.59
N ILE A 391 2.90 -2.56 20.89
CA ILE A 391 2.05 -1.53 21.48
C ILE A 391 2.94 -0.49 22.14
N VAL A 392 2.77 0.76 21.76
CA VAL A 392 3.60 1.88 22.22
C VAL A 392 2.73 2.91 22.92
N ASP A 393 3.14 3.37 24.11
CA ASP A 393 2.60 4.58 24.71
C ASP A 393 3.17 5.81 23.99
N LEU A 394 2.35 6.54 23.30
CA LEU A 394 2.78 7.73 22.57
C LEU A 394 3.13 8.91 23.49
N SER A 395 2.57 8.97 24.68
CA SER A 395 2.85 10.08 25.63
C SER A 395 4.31 10.07 26.05
N HIS A 396 4.86 8.88 26.32
CA HIS A 396 6.24 8.70 26.76
C HIS A 396 7.17 8.13 25.66
N GLY A 397 6.60 7.57 24.58
CA GLY A 397 7.38 6.89 23.53
C GLY A 397 7.85 5.49 23.89
N ASN A 398 7.33 4.86 24.94
CA ASN A 398 7.79 3.57 25.44
C ASN A 398 7.00 2.41 24.86
N VAL A 399 7.69 1.30 24.54
CA VAL A 399 7.04 0.03 24.20
C VAL A 399 6.38 -0.55 25.45
N ILE A 400 5.04 -0.64 25.46
CA ILE A 400 4.25 -1.20 26.55
C ILE A 400 4.23 -2.73 26.49
N ASN A 401 3.97 -3.28 25.31
CA ASN A 401 3.75 -4.71 25.11
C ASN A 401 4.08 -5.17 23.70
N VAL A 402 4.33 -6.47 23.55
CA VAL A 402 4.57 -7.13 22.25
C VAL A 402 3.76 -8.41 22.18
N GLU A 403 2.66 -8.41 21.44
CA GLU A 403 1.73 -9.52 21.34
C GLU A 403 1.86 -10.28 20.00
N LYS A 404 1.69 -11.61 20.05
CA LYS A 404 1.64 -12.43 18.83
C LYS A 404 0.21 -12.47 18.29
N VAL A 405 -0.05 -11.76 17.19
CA VAL A 405 -1.38 -11.66 16.57
C VAL A 405 -1.58 -12.60 15.38
N ALA A 406 -0.51 -13.11 14.79
CA ALA A 406 -0.57 -14.06 13.66
C ALA A 406 0.61 -15.04 13.68
N GLY A 407 0.63 -16.02 12.75
CA GLY A 407 1.78 -16.92 12.56
C GLY A 407 3.01 -16.17 12.08
N ASN A 408 3.05 -15.85 10.78
CA ASN A 408 4.17 -15.12 10.17
C ASN A 408 3.73 -13.84 9.48
N PHE A 409 2.48 -13.76 8.98
CA PHE A 409 2.04 -12.64 8.17
C PHE A 409 0.70 -12.12 8.64
N THR A 410 0.59 -10.80 8.69
CA THR A 410 -0.61 -10.07 9.11
C THR A 410 -0.77 -8.81 8.26
N SER A 411 -1.95 -8.22 8.28
CA SER A 411 -2.17 -6.89 7.72
C SER A 411 -1.70 -5.80 8.67
N LYS A 412 -1.75 -4.54 8.21
CA LYS A 412 -1.79 -3.41 9.13
C LYS A 412 -2.98 -3.55 10.09
N PRO A 413 -2.90 -2.96 11.30
CA PRO A 413 -4.05 -2.91 12.18
C PRO A 413 -5.09 -1.91 11.66
N PHE A 414 -6.37 -2.18 11.95
CA PHE A 414 -7.49 -1.29 11.69
C PHE A 414 -8.23 -1.10 13.00
N ILE A 415 -8.68 0.12 13.28
CA ILE A 415 -9.54 0.40 14.43
C ILE A 415 -10.88 0.86 13.89
N PHE A 416 -11.97 0.36 14.48
CA PHE A 416 -13.34 0.75 14.16
C PHE A 416 -14.26 0.40 15.32
N ASN A 417 -15.16 1.31 15.71
CA ASN A 417 -16.14 1.13 16.80
C ASN A 417 -15.51 0.49 18.06
N GLN A 418 -14.47 1.12 18.60
CA GLN A 418 -13.75 0.67 19.81
C GLN A 418 -13.18 -0.75 19.73
N ASN A 419 -12.94 -1.26 18.50
CA ASN A 419 -12.33 -2.55 18.29
C ASN A 419 -11.13 -2.43 17.35
N LEU A 420 -10.14 -3.29 17.56
CA LEU A 420 -8.98 -3.43 16.71
C LEU A 420 -9.11 -4.69 15.85
N PHE A 421 -8.82 -4.56 14.56
CA PHE A 421 -8.94 -5.65 13.60
C PHE A 421 -7.61 -5.91 12.89
N VAL A 422 -7.32 -7.18 12.68
CA VAL A 422 -6.13 -7.63 11.93
C VAL A 422 -6.54 -8.73 10.97
N ILE A 423 -6.16 -8.60 9.69
CA ILE A 423 -6.36 -9.68 8.72
C ILE A 423 -5.24 -10.69 8.90
N ARG A 424 -5.62 -11.94 9.01
CA ARG A 424 -4.74 -13.12 8.94
C ARG A 424 -5.07 -13.92 7.68
N ASN A 425 -4.28 -14.94 7.40
CA ASN A 425 -4.64 -15.84 6.32
C ASN A 425 -5.93 -16.60 6.65
N GLY A 426 -6.99 -16.28 5.93
CA GLY A 426 -8.32 -16.89 6.05
C GLY A 426 -9.25 -16.28 7.10
N SER A 427 -8.88 -15.18 7.74
CA SER A 427 -9.81 -14.50 8.66
C SER A 427 -9.42 -13.06 8.99
N ILE A 428 -10.41 -12.27 9.39
CA ILE A 428 -10.22 -10.99 10.08
C ILE A 428 -10.51 -11.22 11.56
N VAL A 429 -9.52 -10.98 12.40
CA VAL A 429 -9.65 -11.15 13.86
C VAL A 429 -9.94 -9.82 14.49
N GLN A 430 -10.93 -9.81 15.38
CA GLN A 430 -11.37 -8.66 16.16
C GLN A 430 -10.85 -8.80 17.59
N TYR A 431 -10.33 -7.69 18.11
CA TYR A 431 -9.79 -7.56 19.47
C TYR A 431 -10.46 -6.37 20.18
N ASN A 432 -10.58 -6.51 21.51
CA ASN A 432 -11.00 -5.44 22.40
C ASN A 432 -10.07 -5.35 23.62
#